data_bbb55ac8553131205220f13f89fd0eb5
#
_entry.id   bbb55ac8553131205220f13f89fd0eb5
#
_cell.length_a   1.000
_cell.length_b   1.000
_cell.length_c   1.000
_cell.angle_alpha   90.00
_cell.angle_beta   90.00
_cell.angle_gamma   90.00
#
_symmetry.space_group_name_H-M   'P 1'
#
loop_
_entity.id
_entity.type
_entity.pdbx_description
1 polymer ?
#
loop_
_entity_poly.entity_id
_entity_poly.type
_entity_poly.pdbx_seq_one_letter_code
_entity_poly.pdbx_strand_id
1 'polypeptide(L)'
;MSTLTLAIIVVFVLGYALIAMESLTKINKAAVALLMFVFCWVLYMVDPSPFVQLMHPEFKGIGDQLVTFANKLITEHLGDTATTLFFLMGAMTIVEIVDQNGGFNWVKDVMRSKSKRSLLWKIAFMTFFLSAILDNLTTSIVMIMILRKLVQDHKDRMIYASLVIIAANSGGAFSPIGDVTTIMLWNAGMITAGGVISEIFIPSLISMIIPAFVLQFLLKGKLGGDMLETDHSGDTELLE
;
A
#
# COMPACT_ATOMS: atom_id res chain seq x y z
N MET A 1 34.47 10.35 4.96
CA MET A 1 33.12 10.27 5.59
C MET A 1 33.27 10.68 7.05
N SER A 2 32.37 11.52 7.55
CA SER A 2 32.38 11.86 8.97
C SER A 2 31.94 10.65 9.81
N THR A 3 32.36 10.60 11.09
CA THR A 3 31.93 9.54 12.01
C THR A 3 30.41 9.52 12.16
N LEU A 4 29.75 10.69 12.12
CA LEU A 4 28.29 10.81 12.18
C LEU A 4 27.62 10.24 10.93
N THR A 5 28.16 10.47 9.73
CA THR A 5 27.66 9.86 8.49
C THR A 5 27.69 8.33 8.59
N LEU A 6 28.81 7.78 9.08
CA LEU A 6 28.92 6.33 9.28
C LEU A 6 27.91 5.83 10.30
N ALA A 7 27.71 6.56 11.41
CA ALA A 7 26.71 6.19 12.42
C ALA A 7 25.27 6.17 11.86
N ILE A 8 24.90 7.17 11.06
CA ILE A 8 23.57 7.20 10.41
C ILE A 8 23.40 6.00 9.46
N ILE A 9 24.41 5.69 8.65
CA ILE A 9 24.37 4.53 7.74
C ILE A 9 24.20 3.23 8.54
N VAL A 10 24.94 3.07 9.63
CA VAL A 10 24.85 1.87 10.50
C VAL A 10 23.45 1.76 11.10
N VAL A 11 22.91 2.84 11.67
CA VAL A 11 21.53 2.86 12.21
C VAL A 11 20.50 2.49 11.14
N PHE A 12 20.66 3.06 9.95
CA PHE A 12 19.76 2.78 8.83
C PHE A 12 19.82 1.30 8.39
N VAL A 13 21.01 0.76 8.18
CA VAL A 13 21.21 -0.64 7.75
C VAL A 13 20.70 -1.61 8.81
N LEU A 14 21.01 -1.36 10.09
CA LEU A 14 20.53 -2.20 11.20
C LEU A 14 19.00 -2.13 11.34
N GLY A 15 18.42 -0.93 11.21
CA GLY A 15 16.98 -0.74 11.24
C GLY A 15 16.28 -1.51 10.12
N TYR A 16 16.77 -1.43 8.89
CA TYR A 16 16.23 -2.21 7.76
C TYR A 16 16.39 -3.71 7.95
N ALA A 17 17.52 -4.16 8.48
CA ALA A 17 17.72 -5.57 8.81
C ALA A 17 16.69 -6.06 9.83
N LEU A 18 16.42 -5.29 10.89
CA LEU A 18 15.39 -5.60 11.88
C LEU A 18 13.97 -5.61 11.29
N ILE A 19 13.65 -4.66 10.39
CA ILE A 19 12.36 -4.64 9.67
C ILE A 19 12.21 -5.90 8.81
N ALA A 20 13.25 -6.28 8.07
CA ALA A 20 13.23 -7.49 7.23
C ALA A 20 13.10 -8.78 8.07
N MET A 21 13.62 -8.76 9.29
CA MET A 21 13.59 -9.90 10.22
C MET A 21 12.37 -9.88 11.17
N GLU A 22 11.34 -9.11 10.90
CA GLU A 22 10.13 -9.00 11.75
C GLU A 22 9.54 -10.38 12.09
N SER A 23 9.48 -11.29 11.12
CA SER A 23 8.95 -12.64 11.31
C SER A 23 9.74 -13.47 12.33
N LEU A 24 11.05 -13.24 12.45
CA LEU A 24 11.95 -13.91 13.37
C LEU A 24 11.98 -13.24 14.73
N THR A 25 12.14 -11.91 14.73
CA THR A 25 12.34 -11.12 15.97
C THR A 25 11.03 -10.86 16.71
N LYS A 26 9.88 -10.96 16.00
CA LYS A 26 8.55 -10.56 16.51
C LYS A 26 8.46 -9.10 16.96
N ILE A 27 9.42 -8.27 16.58
CA ILE A 27 9.43 -6.83 16.85
C ILE A 27 8.62 -6.15 15.72
N ASN A 28 7.69 -5.29 16.10
CA ASN A 28 6.85 -4.57 15.16
C ASN A 28 7.71 -3.64 14.28
N LYS A 29 7.64 -3.82 12.96
CA LYS A 29 8.40 -3.03 11.98
C LYS A 29 8.13 -1.53 12.06
N ALA A 30 6.91 -1.10 12.42
CA ALA A 30 6.60 0.33 12.57
C ALA A 30 7.33 0.95 13.76
N ALA A 31 7.47 0.22 14.87
CA ALA A 31 8.26 0.66 16.02
C ALA A 31 9.74 0.80 15.66
N VAL A 32 10.30 -0.17 14.92
CA VAL A 32 11.68 -0.10 14.44
C VAL A 32 11.89 1.09 13.51
N ALA A 33 10.97 1.30 12.55
CA ALA A 33 11.04 2.42 11.61
C ALA A 33 10.98 3.77 12.33
N LEU A 34 10.11 3.91 13.33
CA LEU A 34 9.98 5.13 14.12
C LEU A 34 11.24 5.42 14.94
N LEU A 35 11.81 4.40 15.60
CA LEU A 35 13.06 4.54 16.33
C LEU A 35 14.21 4.90 15.39
N MET A 36 14.33 4.23 14.25
CA MET A 36 15.34 4.53 13.23
C MET A 36 15.21 5.98 12.75
N PHE A 37 14.00 6.44 12.48
CA PHE A 37 13.73 7.82 12.10
C PHE A 37 14.24 8.81 13.16
N VAL A 38 13.87 8.61 14.42
CA VAL A 38 14.29 9.48 15.53
C VAL A 38 15.81 9.49 15.69
N PHE A 39 16.46 8.32 15.70
CA PHE A 39 17.92 8.24 15.84
C PHE A 39 18.65 8.90 14.66
N CYS A 40 18.22 8.69 13.43
CA CYS A 40 18.85 9.33 12.28
C CYS A 40 18.73 10.86 12.34
N TRP A 41 17.57 11.41 12.73
CA TRP A 41 17.38 12.84 12.88
C TRP A 41 18.18 13.43 14.05
N VAL A 42 18.24 12.74 15.18
CA VAL A 42 19.08 13.16 16.31
C VAL A 42 20.56 13.23 15.88
N LEU A 43 21.08 12.19 15.22
CA LEU A 43 22.46 12.18 14.73
C LEU A 43 22.72 13.28 13.68
N TYR A 44 21.75 13.54 12.81
CA TYR A 44 21.82 14.64 11.83
C TYR A 44 21.93 16.00 12.53
N MET A 45 21.16 16.23 13.62
CA MET A 45 21.15 17.50 14.34
C MET A 45 22.36 17.72 15.24
N VAL A 46 23.15 16.68 15.55
CA VAL A 46 24.43 16.83 16.30
C VAL A 46 25.44 17.66 15.49
N ASP A 47 25.55 17.41 14.18
CA ASP A 47 26.33 18.22 13.25
C ASP A 47 25.72 18.12 11.85
N PRO A 48 24.85 19.05 11.46
CA PRO A 48 24.22 19.04 10.15
C PRO A 48 25.13 19.51 9.00
N SER A 49 26.32 20.10 9.33
CA SER A 49 27.18 20.74 8.32
C SER A 49 27.59 19.82 7.18
N PRO A 50 28.03 18.56 7.38
CA PRO A 50 28.45 17.71 6.26
C PRO A 50 27.30 17.35 5.33
N PHE A 51 26.08 17.26 5.87
CA PHE A 51 24.88 16.87 5.11
C PHE A 51 24.33 18.04 4.34
N VAL A 52 24.22 19.21 4.99
CA VAL A 52 23.73 20.44 4.34
C VAL A 52 24.67 20.85 3.20
N GLN A 53 25.97 20.81 3.42
CA GLN A 53 26.96 21.15 2.37
C GLN A 53 26.92 20.20 1.19
N LEU A 54 26.60 18.92 1.41
CA LEU A 54 26.50 17.92 0.35
C LEU A 54 25.21 18.08 -0.46
N MET A 55 24.07 18.30 0.20
CA MET A 55 22.74 18.32 -0.41
C MET A 55 22.36 19.72 -0.91
N HIS A 56 22.89 20.75 -0.27
CA HIS A 56 22.62 22.17 -0.53
C HIS A 56 23.94 22.95 -0.66
N PRO A 57 24.75 22.69 -1.70
CA PRO A 57 26.08 23.33 -1.88
C PRO A 57 25.98 24.86 -2.06
N GLU A 58 24.78 25.37 -2.38
CA GLU A 58 24.48 26.80 -2.46
C GLU A 58 24.40 27.47 -1.08
N PHE A 59 24.13 26.71 -0.02
CA PHE A 59 24.02 27.25 1.33
C PHE A 59 25.40 27.38 1.99
N LYS A 60 25.77 28.62 2.32
CA LYS A 60 27.08 28.98 2.91
C LYS A 60 27.00 29.46 4.34
N GLY A 61 25.83 29.36 5.00
CA GLY A 61 25.64 29.75 6.39
C GLY A 61 26.40 28.83 7.35
N ILE A 62 26.88 29.39 8.47
CA ILE A 62 27.58 28.67 9.53
C ILE A 62 26.96 28.98 10.89
N GLY A 63 27.22 28.14 11.89
CA GLY A 63 26.73 28.34 13.25
C GLY A 63 25.19 28.35 13.31
N ASP A 64 24.60 29.35 13.92
CA ASP A 64 23.14 29.47 14.13
C ASP A 64 22.36 29.48 12.82
N GLN A 65 22.91 30.02 11.73
CA GLN A 65 22.27 30.00 10.42
C GLN A 65 22.13 28.57 9.89
N LEU A 66 23.15 27.74 10.09
CA LEU A 66 23.12 26.34 9.69
C LEU A 66 22.08 25.53 10.48
N VAL A 67 22.04 25.75 11.81
CA VAL A 67 21.03 25.09 12.68
C VAL A 67 19.62 25.52 12.30
N THR A 68 19.40 26.80 12.03
CA THR A 68 18.09 27.32 11.58
C THR A 68 17.68 26.72 10.25
N PHE A 69 18.63 26.58 9.30
CA PHE A 69 18.37 25.97 8.00
C PHE A 69 18.05 24.46 8.14
N ALA A 70 18.82 23.74 8.96
CA ALA A 70 18.55 22.32 9.24
C ALA A 70 17.18 22.11 9.90
N ASN A 71 16.79 22.95 10.87
CA ASN A 71 15.47 22.92 11.48
C ASN A 71 14.35 23.19 10.45
N LYS A 72 14.56 24.11 9.52
CA LYS A 72 13.62 24.37 8.43
C LYS A 72 13.43 23.13 7.57
N LEU A 73 14.51 22.46 7.15
CA LEU A 73 14.45 21.23 6.37
C LEU A 73 13.66 20.13 7.09
N ILE A 74 13.92 19.94 8.39
CA ILE A 74 13.19 18.95 9.19
C ILE A 74 11.69 19.29 9.21
N THR A 75 11.34 20.56 9.42
CA THR A 75 9.95 21.00 9.50
C THR A 75 9.24 20.81 8.16
N GLU A 76 9.91 21.09 7.03
CA GLU A 76 9.38 20.86 5.70
C GLU A 76 9.11 19.35 5.46
N HIS A 77 10.07 18.47 5.75
CA HIS A 77 9.88 17.03 5.60
C HIS A 77 8.80 16.46 6.53
N LEU A 78 8.68 16.96 7.76
CA LEU A 78 7.59 16.61 8.67
C LEU A 78 6.23 17.08 8.13
N GLY A 79 6.16 18.27 7.55
CA GLY A 79 4.97 18.81 6.91
C GLY A 79 4.49 17.95 5.75
N ASP A 80 5.39 17.57 4.86
CA ASP A 80 5.10 16.69 3.72
C ASP A 80 4.60 15.30 4.18
N THR A 81 5.28 14.74 5.18
CA THR A 81 4.88 13.47 5.79
C THR A 81 3.52 13.57 6.45
N ALA A 82 3.28 14.63 7.23
CA ALA A 82 2.00 14.87 7.89
C ALA A 82 0.85 15.01 6.87
N THR A 83 1.07 15.73 5.77
CA THR A 83 0.09 15.88 4.69
C THR A 83 -0.32 14.50 4.14
N THR A 84 0.65 13.64 3.86
CA THR A 84 0.39 12.27 3.39
C THR A 84 -0.37 11.45 4.44
N LEU A 85 0.02 11.52 5.72
CA LEU A 85 -0.63 10.78 6.80
C LEU A 85 -2.09 11.22 7.00
N PHE A 86 -2.37 12.52 6.99
CA PHE A 86 -3.74 13.05 7.12
C PHE A 86 -4.61 12.65 5.92
N PHE A 87 -4.04 12.67 4.71
CA PHE A 87 -4.74 12.19 3.52
C PHE A 87 -5.11 10.71 3.67
N LEU A 88 -4.16 9.84 4.05
CA LEU A 88 -4.39 8.41 4.25
C LEU A 88 -5.43 8.17 5.34
N MET A 89 -5.34 8.85 6.49
CA MET A 89 -6.33 8.72 7.57
C MET A 89 -7.74 9.07 7.08
N GLY A 90 -7.89 10.17 6.33
CA GLY A 90 -9.17 10.56 5.76
C GLY A 90 -9.72 9.54 4.77
N ALA A 91 -8.88 9.10 3.84
CA ALA A 91 -9.25 8.09 2.84
C ALA A 91 -9.68 6.76 3.48
N MET A 92 -8.87 6.24 4.41
CA MET A 92 -9.18 4.98 5.12
C MET A 92 -10.47 5.10 5.95
N THR A 93 -10.71 6.25 6.59
CA THR A 93 -11.95 6.48 7.35
C THR A 93 -13.18 6.43 6.44
N ILE A 94 -13.11 7.06 5.25
CA ILE A 94 -14.21 7.02 4.27
C ILE A 94 -14.46 5.59 3.80
N VAL A 95 -13.41 4.85 3.47
CA VAL A 95 -13.50 3.47 3.01
C VAL A 95 -14.11 2.58 4.10
N GLU A 96 -13.68 2.74 5.35
CA GLU A 96 -14.22 1.99 6.50
C GLU A 96 -15.73 2.26 6.68
N ILE A 97 -16.16 3.52 6.59
CA ILE A 97 -17.59 3.87 6.66
C ILE A 97 -18.37 3.21 5.52
N VAL A 98 -17.82 3.21 4.30
CA VAL A 98 -18.45 2.57 3.14
C VAL A 98 -18.56 1.05 3.34
N ASP A 99 -17.52 0.41 3.87
CA ASP A 99 -17.52 -1.05 4.13
C ASP A 99 -18.52 -1.41 5.22
N GLN A 100 -18.55 -0.69 6.34
CA GLN A 100 -19.50 -0.91 7.43
C GLN A 100 -20.96 -0.76 6.98
N ASN A 101 -21.23 0.10 6.02
CA ASN A 101 -22.56 0.29 5.43
C ASN A 101 -22.84 -0.66 4.24
N GLY A 102 -22.04 -1.70 4.05
CA GLY A 102 -22.25 -2.70 3.01
C GLY A 102 -21.98 -2.21 1.58
N GLY A 103 -21.25 -1.09 1.42
CA GLY A 103 -20.97 -0.49 0.12
C GLY A 103 -20.22 -1.41 -0.86
N PHE A 104 -19.59 -2.48 -0.37
CA PHE A 104 -18.92 -3.48 -1.21
C PHE A 104 -19.72 -4.78 -1.40
N ASN A 105 -20.98 -4.85 -0.94
CA ASN A 105 -21.82 -6.06 -1.08
C ASN A 105 -22.06 -6.43 -2.55
N TRP A 106 -22.20 -5.43 -3.43
CA TRP A 106 -22.35 -5.64 -4.87
C TRP A 106 -21.16 -6.39 -5.50
N VAL A 107 -19.95 -6.27 -4.93
CA VAL A 107 -18.76 -7.00 -5.39
C VAL A 107 -18.99 -8.50 -5.29
N LYS A 108 -19.62 -8.98 -4.21
CA LYS A 108 -19.96 -10.40 -4.01
C LYS A 108 -20.87 -10.92 -5.14
N ASP A 109 -21.84 -10.13 -5.56
CA ASP A 109 -22.81 -10.52 -6.61
C ASP A 109 -22.14 -10.61 -7.98
N VAL A 110 -21.28 -9.65 -8.32
CA VAL A 110 -20.48 -9.68 -9.56
C VAL A 110 -19.54 -10.88 -9.59
N MET A 111 -19.02 -11.27 -8.43
CA MET A 111 -18.06 -12.38 -8.28
C MET A 111 -18.68 -13.77 -8.41
N ARG A 112 -20.02 -13.92 -8.34
CA ARG A 112 -20.68 -15.21 -8.53
C ARG A 112 -20.30 -15.83 -9.89
N SER A 113 -19.76 -17.04 -9.88
CA SER A 113 -19.33 -17.76 -11.08
C SER A 113 -19.38 -19.28 -10.87
N LYS A 114 -19.78 -19.99 -11.92
CA LYS A 114 -19.79 -21.47 -11.92
C LYS A 114 -18.43 -22.08 -12.35
N SER A 115 -17.55 -21.29 -12.92
CA SER A 115 -16.25 -21.72 -13.42
C SER A 115 -15.12 -21.09 -12.62
N LYS A 116 -14.16 -21.91 -12.18
CA LYS A 116 -12.95 -21.43 -11.48
C LYS A 116 -12.17 -20.40 -12.29
N ARG A 117 -12.00 -20.63 -13.59
CA ARG A 117 -11.31 -19.67 -14.49
C ARG A 117 -12.06 -18.36 -14.65
N SER A 118 -13.40 -18.42 -14.81
CA SER A 118 -14.20 -17.21 -14.90
C SER A 118 -14.13 -16.38 -13.62
N LEU A 119 -14.15 -17.05 -12.46
CA LEU A 119 -13.97 -16.38 -11.18
C LEU A 119 -12.58 -15.72 -11.08
N LEU A 120 -11.53 -16.39 -11.55
CA LEU A 120 -10.16 -15.84 -11.55
C LEU A 120 -10.10 -14.47 -12.26
N TRP A 121 -10.62 -14.41 -13.49
CA TRP A 121 -10.60 -13.19 -14.27
C TRP A 121 -11.49 -12.09 -13.67
N LYS A 122 -12.64 -12.45 -13.12
CA LYS A 122 -13.49 -11.50 -12.38
C LYS A 122 -12.75 -10.91 -11.17
N ILE A 123 -12.08 -11.75 -10.39
CA ILE A 123 -11.26 -11.34 -9.26
C ILE A 123 -10.14 -10.40 -9.73
N ALA A 124 -9.41 -10.77 -10.79
CA ALA A 124 -8.30 -9.98 -11.30
C ALA A 124 -8.74 -8.54 -11.67
N PHE A 125 -9.73 -8.43 -12.54
CA PHE A 125 -10.20 -7.11 -12.99
C PHE A 125 -10.87 -6.32 -11.88
N MET A 126 -11.73 -6.96 -11.08
CA MET A 126 -12.39 -6.29 -9.95
C MET A 126 -11.36 -5.72 -8.97
N THR A 127 -10.39 -6.53 -8.57
CA THR A 127 -9.34 -6.10 -7.65
C THR A 127 -8.49 -4.98 -8.26
N PHE A 128 -8.14 -5.10 -9.54
CA PHE A 128 -7.33 -4.10 -10.25
C PHE A 128 -8.00 -2.72 -10.26
N PHE A 129 -9.25 -2.63 -10.66
CA PHE A 129 -9.95 -1.36 -10.70
C PHE A 129 -10.35 -0.83 -9.32
N LEU A 130 -10.70 -1.73 -8.40
CA LEU A 130 -11.05 -1.34 -7.04
C LEU A 130 -9.83 -0.74 -6.32
N SER A 131 -8.66 -1.30 -6.53
CA SER A 131 -7.40 -0.82 -5.95
C SER A 131 -6.95 0.54 -6.49
N ALA A 132 -7.33 0.89 -7.71
CA ALA A 132 -7.08 2.22 -8.24
C ALA A 132 -7.87 3.33 -7.50
N ILE A 133 -8.92 2.97 -6.77
CA ILE A 133 -9.82 3.90 -6.07
C ILE A 133 -9.60 3.84 -4.55
N LEU A 134 -9.44 2.63 -3.97
CA LEU A 134 -9.42 2.43 -2.52
C LEU A 134 -8.02 2.44 -1.92
N ASP A 135 -7.05 2.01 -2.51
CA ASP A 135 -5.70 1.58 -2.19
C ASP A 135 -5.53 0.05 -2.22
N ASN A 136 -4.27 -0.35 -2.36
CA ASN A 136 -3.91 -1.76 -2.55
C ASN A 136 -4.10 -2.61 -1.28
N LEU A 137 -3.86 -2.05 -0.10
CA LEU A 137 -3.99 -2.77 1.17
C LEU A 137 -5.45 -3.04 1.50
N THR A 138 -6.27 -2.00 1.51
CA THR A 138 -7.71 -2.08 1.79
C THR A 138 -8.41 -3.00 0.79
N THR A 139 -8.13 -2.83 -0.51
CA THR A 139 -8.67 -3.69 -1.56
C THR A 139 -8.29 -5.15 -1.35
N SER A 140 -7.03 -5.42 -0.99
CA SER A 140 -6.59 -6.80 -0.71
C SER A 140 -7.35 -7.41 0.45
N ILE A 141 -7.55 -6.67 1.54
CA ILE A 141 -8.30 -7.14 2.72
C ILE A 141 -9.75 -7.45 2.35
N VAL A 142 -10.45 -6.51 1.70
CA VAL A 142 -11.84 -6.68 1.27
C VAL A 142 -12.00 -7.89 0.35
N MET A 143 -11.15 -7.99 -0.67
CA MET A 143 -11.21 -9.09 -1.64
C MET A 143 -10.90 -10.45 -1.02
N ILE A 144 -9.93 -10.53 -0.10
CA ILE A 144 -9.63 -11.77 0.62
C ILE A 144 -10.77 -12.16 1.56
N MET A 145 -11.42 -11.21 2.23
CA MET A 145 -12.62 -11.50 3.05
C MET A 145 -13.76 -12.07 2.20
N ILE A 146 -14.00 -11.49 1.01
CA ILE A 146 -14.98 -12.00 0.05
C ILE A 146 -14.61 -13.41 -0.42
N LEU A 147 -13.35 -13.64 -0.79
CA LEU A 147 -12.85 -14.95 -1.23
C LEU A 147 -13.02 -16.04 -0.16
N ARG A 148 -12.83 -15.71 1.11
CA ARG A 148 -13.04 -16.67 2.21
C ARG A 148 -14.49 -17.15 2.29
N LYS A 149 -15.44 -16.35 1.86
CA LYS A 149 -16.87 -16.71 1.81
C LYS A 149 -17.25 -17.45 0.53
N LEU A 150 -16.57 -17.17 -0.60
CA LEU A 150 -16.91 -17.72 -1.91
C LEU A 150 -16.19 -19.03 -2.23
N VAL A 151 -14.97 -19.24 -1.72
CA VAL A 151 -14.11 -20.38 -2.09
C VAL A 151 -13.75 -21.18 -0.85
N GLN A 152 -14.33 -22.39 -0.73
CA GLN A 152 -14.08 -23.27 0.42
C GLN A 152 -12.75 -24.00 0.32
N ASP A 153 -12.35 -24.44 -0.90
CA ASP A 153 -11.10 -25.14 -1.10
C ASP A 153 -9.90 -24.25 -0.79
N HIS A 154 -9.06 -24.70 0.14
CA HIS A 154 -7.90 -23.92 0.61
C HIS A 154 -6.86 -23.69 -0.49
N LYS A 155 -6.62 -24.67 -1.38
CA LYS A 155 -5.61 -24.55 -2.44
C LYS A 155 -6.06 -23.56 -3.52
N ASP A 156 -7.31 -23.68 -3.96
CA ASP A 156 -7.90 -22.72 -4.90
C ASP A 156 -7.90 -21.31 -4.30
N ARG A 157 -8.27 -21.18 -3.04
CA ARG A 157 -8.30 -19.88 -2.34
C ARG A 157 -6.91 -19.25 -2.25
N MET A 158 -5.83 -20.04 -2.06
CA MET A 158 -4.47 -19.50 -2.09
C MET A 158 -4.10 -18.96 -3.47
N ILE A 159 -4.49 -19.65 -4.55
CA ILE A 159 -4.24 -19.18 -5.93
C ILE A 159 -4.96 -17.87 -6.20
N TYR A 160 -6.24 -17.77 -5.81
CA TYR A 160 -7.00 -16.53 -5.95
C TYR A 160 -6.42 -15.41 -5.08
N ALA A 161 -6.05 -15.69 -3.83
CA ALA A 161 -5.45 -14.70 -2.94
C ALA A 161 -4.11 -14.17 -3.48
N SER A 162 -3.28 -15.04 -4.06
CA SER A 162 -2.04 -14.62 -4.71
C SER A 162 -2.32 -13.64 -5.87
N LEU A 163 -3.35 -13.92 -6.68
CA LEU A 163 -3.74 -13.01 -7.76
C LEU A 163 -4.32 -11.70 -7.22
N VAL A 164 -5.10 -11.73 -6.13
CA VAL A 164 -5.60 -10.50 -5.48
C VAL A 164 -4.45 -9.58 -5.10
N ILE A 165 -3.39 -10.11 -4.47
CA ILE A 165 -2.23 -9.29 -4.08
C ILE A 165 -1.54 -8.67 -5.30
N ILE A 166 -1.35 -9.46 -6.36
CA ILE A 166 -0.73 -8.97 -7.60
C ILE A 166 -1.63 -7.91 -8.25
N ALA A 167 -2.91 -8.19 -8.40
CA ALA A 167 -3.87 -7.29 -9.05
C ALA A 167 -4.08 -6.00 -8.26
N ALA A 168 -4.09 -6.07 -6.93
CA ALA A 168 -4.21 -4.89 -6.07
C ALA A 168 -2.98 -3.97 -6.22
N ASN A 169 -1.77 -4.51 -6.15
CA ASN A 169 -0.57 -3.71 -6.34
C ASN A 169 -0.46 -3.14 -7.77
N SER A 170 -0.80 -3.94 -8.78
CA SER A 170 -0.84 -3.47 -10.17
C SER A 170 -1.88 -2.37 -10.37
N GLY A 171 -3.08 -2.53 -9.80
CA GLY A 171 -4.16 -1.55 -9.88
C GLY A 171 -3.86 -0.26 -9.11
N GLY A 172 -3.21 -0.36 -7.96
CA GLY A 172 -2.77 0.79 -7.18
C GLY A 172 -1.71 1.63 -7.89
N ALA A 173 -0.80 0.97 -8.62
CA ALA A 173 0.37 1.63 -9.22
C ALA A 173 0.03 2.66 -10.31
N PHE A 174 -1.07 2.49 -11.07
CA PHE A 174 -1.43 3.44 -12.14
C PHE A 174 -2.33 4.59 -11.68
N SER A 175 -2.75 4.59 -10.41
CA SER A 175 -3.61 5.64 -9.86
C SER A 175 -2.82 6.53 -8.89
N PRO A 176 -3.06 7.84 -8.87
CA PRO A 176 -2.40 8.74 -7.92
C PRO A 176 -2.79 8.48 -6.46
N ILE A 177 -3.92 7.79 -6.22
CA ILE A 177 -4.47 7.51 -4.89
C ILE A 177 -4.51 6.00 -4.54
N GLY A 178 -4.14 5.14 -5.48
CA GLY A 178 -4.23 3.68 -5.32
C GLY A 178 -3.06 3.03 -4.57
N ASP A 179 -1.99 3.78 -4.30
CA ASP A 179 -0.83 3.32 -3.54
C ASP A 179 -0.22 4.48 -2.75
N VAL A 180 0.29 4.19 -1.54
CA VAL A 180 0.93 5.20 -0.68
C VAL A 180 2.09 5.88 -1.39
N THR A 181 2.86 5.16 -2.19
CA THR A 181 4.01 5.70 -2.91
C THR A 181 3.60 6.70 -3.98
N THR A 182 2.54 6.44 -4.73
CA THR A 182 1.99 7.37 -5.73
C THR A 182 1.36 8.60 -5.08
N ILE A 183 0.69 8.43 -3.93
CA ILE A 183 0.17 9.54 -3.11
C ILE A 183 1.30 10.48 -2.68
N MET A 184 2.42 9.92 -2.18
CA MET A 184 3.57 10.71 -1.75
C MET A 184 4.17 11.51 -2.90
N LEU A 185 4.39 10.88 -4.05
CA LEU A 185 4.94 11.53 -5.24
C LEU A 185 3.99 12.62 -5.80
N TRP A 186 2.69 12.36 -5.75
CA TRP A 186 1.68 13.32 -6.19
C TRP A 186 1.61 14.54 -5.26
N ASN A 187 1.57 14.33 -3.94
CA ASN A 187 1.60 15.40 -2.96
C ASN A 187 2.88 16.24 -3.03
N ALA A 188 4.01 15.62 -3.33
CA ALA A 188 5.27 16.31 -3.54
C ALA A 188 5.35 17.06 -4.91
N GLY A 189 4.30 16.98 -5.73
CA GLY A 189 4.26 17.64 -7.05
C GLY A 189 5.21 17.03 -8.10
N MET A 190 5.78 15.84 -7.82
CA MET A 190 6.71 15.16 -8.72
C MET A 190 6.01 14.48 -9.90
N ILE A 191 4.75 14.13 -9.74
CA ILE A 191 3.92 13.50 -10.76
C ILE A 191 2.57 14.20 -10.86
N THR A 192 1.93 14.10 -12.04
CA THR A 192 0.56 14.54 -12.24
C THR A 192 -0.38 13.33 -12.30
N ALA A 193 -1.62 13.50 -11.88
CA ALA A 193 -2.61 12.41 -11.92
C ALA A 193 -2.80 11.87 -13.34
N GLY A 194 -2.94 12.76 -14.33
CA GLY A 194 -3.08 12.36 -15.74
C GLY A 194 -1.84 11.66 -16.29
N GLY A 195 -0.63 12.11 -15.89
CA GLY A 195 0.64 11.51 -16.31
C GLY A 195 0.77 10.06 -15.79
N VAL A 196 0.51 9.83 -14.50
CA VAL A 196 0.58 8.48 -13.93
C VAL A 196 -0.41 7.54 -14.63
N ILE A 197 -1.65 7.97 -14.82
CA ILE A 197 -2.66 7.14 -15.46
C ILE A 197 -2.25 6.80 -16.90
N SER A 198 -1.81 7.78 -17.69
CA SER A 198 -1.49 7.55 -19.10
C SER A 198 -0.24 6.68 -19.31
N GLU A 199 0.78 6.86 -18.47
CA GLU A 199 2.07 6.17 -18.65
C GLU A 199 2.10 4.79 -17.97
N ILE A 200 1.42 4.64 -16.82
CA ILE A 200 1.53 3.43 -16.00
C ILE A 200 0.37 2.46 -16.21
N PHE A 201 -0.78 2.90 -16.77
CA PHE A 201 -1.94 2.02 -16.95
C PHE A 201 -1.62 0.74 -17.74
N ILE A 202 -0.96 0.86 -18.91
CA ILE A 202 -0.64 -0.30 -19.75
C ILE A 202 0.37 -1.25 -19.10
N PRO A 203 1.52 -0.78 -18.57
CA PRO A 203 2.41 -1.63 -17.81
C PRO A 203 1.73 -2.34 -16.62
N SER A 204 0.91 -1.62 -15.86
CA SER A 204 0.16 -2.17 -14.73
C SER A 204 -0.85 -3.24 -15.17
N LEU A 205 -1.57 -2.99 -16.24
CA LEU A 205 -2.52 -3.97 -16.80
C LEU A 205 -1.81 -5.24 -17.23
N ILE A 206 -0.67 -5.13 -17.92
CA ILE A 206 0.14 -6.27 -18.34
C ILE A 206 0.67 -7.05 -17.14
N SER A 207 1.14 -6.35 -16.10
CA SER A 207 1.66 -6.97 -14.87
C SER A 207 0.60 -7.80 -14.13
N MET A 208 -0.68 -7.50 -14.28
CA MET A 208 -1.81 -8.28 -13.75
C MET A 208 -2.21 -9.40 -14.71
N ILE A 209 -2.30 -9.13 -16.02
CA ILE A 209 -2.78 -10.11 -17.01
C ILE A 209 -1.85 -11.31 -17.11
N ILE A 210 -0.53 -11.12 -17.13
CA ILE A 210 0.43 -12.22 -17.28
C ILE A 210 0.31 -13.23 -16.14
N PRO A 211 0.35 -12.86 -14.85
CA PRO A 211 0.13 -13.80 -13.76
C PRO A 211 -1.26 -14.44 -13.79
N ALA A 212 -2.31 -13.69 -14.10
CA ALA A 212 -3.67 -14.22 -14.22
C ALA A 212 -3.75 -15.31 -15.31
N PHE A 213 -3.11 -15.06 -16.45
CA PHE A 213 -3.03 -16.04 -17.53
C PHE A 213 -2.29 -17.31 -17.12
N VAL A 214 -1.20 -17.20 -16.39
CA VAL A 214 -0.45 -18.36 -15.88
C VAL A 214 -1.27 -19.12 -14.84
N LEU A 215 -1.86 -18.41 -13.85
CA LEU A 215 -2.60 -19.03 -12.76
C LEU A 215 -3.88 -19.73 -13.22
N GLN A 216 -4.50 -19.32 -14.33
CA GLN A 216 -5.69 -20.00 -14.85
C GLN A 216 -5.47 -21.47 -15.22
N PHE A 217 -4.23 -21.87 -15.53
CA PHE A 217 -3.91 -23.26 -15.85
C PHE A 217 -3.83 -24.17 -14.62
N LEU A 218 -3.61 -23.57 -13.43
CA LEU A 218 -3.62 -24.28 -12.17
C LEU A 218 -5.06 -24.56 -11.69
N LEU A 219 -6.04 -23.76 -12.13
CA LEU A 219 -7.44 -23.86 -11.75
C LEU A 219 -8.20 -24.71 -12.79
N LYS A 220 -8.45 -25.98 -12.46
CA LYS A 220 -9.20 -26.92 -13.28
C LYS A 220 -10.55 -27.24 -12.64
N GLY A 221 -11.59 -27.37 -13.48
CA GLY A 221 -12.91 -27.80 -13.05
C GLY A 221 -13.90 -26.68 -12.75
N LYS A 222 -15.06 -27.08 -12.25
CA LYS A 222 -16.14 -26.17 -11.82
C LYS A 222 -15.97 -25.88 -10.34
N LEU A 223 -16.43 -24.72 -9.90
CA LEU A 223 -16.67 -24.48 -8.48
C LEU A 223 -17.76 -25.46 -8.06
N GLY A 224 -17.49 -26.27 -7.04
CA GLY A 224 -18.46 -27.22 -6.49
C GLY A 224 -19.74 -26.48 -6.09
N GLY A 225 -20.90 -27.15 -6.11
CA GLY A 225 -22.23 -26.59 -5.96
C GLY A 225 -22.55 -25.91 -4.62
N ASP A 226 -21.57 -25.71 -3.75
CA ASP A 226 -21.67 -25.01 -2.47
C ASP A 226 -21.06 -23.60 -2.53
N MET A 227 -21.56 -22.76 -3.44
CA MET A 227 -21.57 -21.35 -3.11
C MET A 227 -22.60 -21.19 -1.99
N LEU A 228 -22.13 -20.88 -0.78
CA LEU A 228 -23.01 -20.56 0.33
C LEU A 228 -24.08 -19.58 -0.16
N GLU A 229 -25.35 -19.97 -0.07
CA GLU A 229 -26.45 -19.03 -0.14
C GLU A 229 -26.14 -17.98 0.93
N THR A 230 -25.85 -16.77 0.50
CA THR A 230 -25.69 -15.66 1.43
C THR A 230 -27.05 -15.45 2.08
N ASP A 231 -27.14 -15.85 3.33
CA ASP A 231 -28.29 -15.59 4.18
C ASP A 231 -28.48 -14.07 4.25
N HIS A 232 -29.52 -13.59 3.60
CA HIS A 232 -29.96 -12.19 3.64
C HIS A 232 -30.62 -11.81 4.98
N SER A 233 -30.56 -12.71 5.98
CA SER A 233 -31.23 -12.53 7.25
C SER A 233 -30.52 -11.59 8.25
N GLY A 234 -29.34 -11.09 7.92
CA GLY A 234 -28.54 -10.23 8.81
C GLY A 234 -28.63 -8.72 8.56
N ASP A 235 -29.12 -8.30 7.40
CA ASP A 235 -29.02 -6.88 6.97
C ASP A 235 -30.22 -6.00 7.38
N THR A 236 -31.21 -6.53 8.11
CA THR A 236 -32.43 -5.79 8.48
C THR A 236 -32.55 -5.39 9.95
N GLU A 237 -31.62 -5.78 10.82
CA GLU A 237 -31.72 -5.48 12.26
C GLU A 237 -30.99 -4.20 12.73
N LEU A 238 -30.39 -3.42 11.83
CA LEU A 238 -29.69 -2.18 12.21
C LEU A 238 -30.40 -0.89 11.79
N LEU A 239 -31.70 -0.96 11.45
CA LEU A 239 -32.53 0.21 11.10
C LEU A 239 -33.80 0.35 11.96
N GLU A 240 -33.79 -0.12 13.21
CA GLU A 240 -34.77 0.27 14.23
C GLU A 240 -34.15 1.01 15.38
#